data_330d75b69c6394a161866f4686f9d75a
#
_entry.id   330d75b69c6394a161866f4686f9d75a
#
_cell.length_a   1.000
_cell.length_b   1.000
_cell.length_c   1.000
_cell.angle_alpha   90.00
_cell.angle_beta   90.00
_cell.angle_gamma   90.00
#
_symmetry.space_group_name_H-M   'P 1'
#
loop_
_entity.id
_entity.type
_entity.pdbx_description
1 polymer ?
#
loop_
_entity_poly.entity_id
_entity_poly.type
_entity_poly.pdbx_seq_one_letter_code
_entity_poly.pdbx_strand_id
1 'polypeptide(L)'
;REVERPRVVKASATDIPVFCLNLTLKTIENDEAFLDLCQFAETVIKRRIEQLPEVAMVDITGILGRQLQIVPDMKLLDMADITLNDLESALSANNIEPGSMTVRDGYYEYNIKFSTLLRTPEDVQNIYIRKNDRIFQIKDLAKVAVVPEKETGLSLANGERAVTLAV
;
A
#
# COMPACT_ATOMS: atom_id res chain seq x y z
N ARG A 1 21.83 2.97 -0.48
CA ARG A 1 21.35 1.62 -0.86
C ARG A 1 20.73 1.03 0.40
N GLU A 2 19.40 1.05 0.49
CA GLU A 2 18.68 0.26 1.50
C GLU A 2 18.84 -1.20 1.12
N VAL A 3 19.45 -1.94 2.01
CA VAL A 3 19.54 -3.40 1.90
C VAL A 3 18.37 -3.95 2.71
N GLU A 4 17.49 -4.66 2.06
CA GLU A 4 16.41 -5.37 2.74
C GLU A 4 16.99 -6.35 3.77
N ARG A 5 16.27 -6.50 4.89
CA ARG A 5 16.69 -7.44 5.94
C ARG A 5 16.75 -8.86 5.39
N PRO A 6 17.84 -9.61 5.62
CA PRO A 6 17.93 -10.98 5.15
C PRO A 6 16.82 -11.83 5.79
N ARG A 7 16.08 -12.56 4.97
CA ARG A 7 15.14 -13.58 5.42
C ARG A 7 15.78 -14.95 5.34
N VAL A 8 15.76 -15.67 6.43
CA VAL A 8 16.16 -17.10 6.44
C VAL A 8 14.89 -17.91 6.19
N VAL A 9 14.81 -18.58 5.05
CA VAL A 9 13.70 -19.48 4.71
C VAL A 9 14.22 -20.91 4.81
N LYS A 10 13.56 -21.73 5.64
CA LYS A 10 13.79 -23.17 5.69
C LYS A 10 12.88 -23.80 4.63
N ALA A 11 13.43 -24.23 3.51
CA ALA A 11 12.69 -24.97 2.51
C ALA A 11 12.58 -26.45 2.93
N SER A 12 11.37 -26.99 2.85
CA SER A 12 11.07 -28.41 3.07
C SER A 12 10.51 -29.02 1.77
N ALA A 13 10.65 -30.31 1.59
CA ALA A 13 10.00 -31.01 0.47
C ALA A 13 8.46 -30.96 0.56
N THR A 14 7.92 -30.61 1.72
CA THR A 14 6.49 -30.39 1.94
C THR A 14 6.00 -29.00 1.52
N ASP A 15 6.92 -28.11 1.14
CA ASP A 15 6.59 -26.74 0.71
C ASP A 15 6.35 -26.65 -0.81
N ILE A 16 6.28 -27.81 -1.50
CA ILE A 16 5.96 -27.88 -2.92
C ILE A 16 4.45 -27.65 -3.09
N PRO A 17 4.03 -26.68 -3.88
CA PRO A 17 2.61 -26.42 -4.09
C PRO A 17 1.94 -27.64 -4.76
N VAL A 18 0.76 -28.00 -4.26
CA VAL A 18 -0.04 -29.10 -4.80
C VAL A 18 -0.66 -28.74 -6.14
N PHE A 19 -1.07 -27.48 -6.27
CA PHE A 19 -1.58 -26.93 -7.54
C PHE A 19 -1.35 -25.42 -7.60
N CYS A 20 -1.41 -24.90 -8.82
CA CYS A 20 -1.36 -23.47 -9.10
C CYS A 20 -2.66 -23.03 -9.75
N LEU A 21 -3.27 -21.97 -9.21
CA LEU A 21 -4.45 -21.32 -9.76
C LEU A 21 -4.02 -20.03 -10.46
N ASN A 22 -4.26 -19.94 -11.76
CA ASN A 22 -3.97 -18.74 -12.53
C ASN A 22 -5.26 -17.96 -12.79
N LEU A 23 -5.26 -16.69 -12.42
CA LEU A 23 -6.35 -15.75 -12.64
C LEU A 23 -5.95 -14.80 -13.75
N THR A 24 -6.72 -14.76 -14.82
CA THR A 24 -6.53 -13.87 -15.96
C THR A 24 -7.80 -13.07 -16.23
N LEU A 25 -7.66 -11.93 -16.89
CA LEU A 25 -8.80 -11.19 -17.42
C LEU A 25 -9.12 -11.70 -18.83
N LYS A 26 -10.41 -11.86 -19.15
CA LYS A 26 -10.83 -12.25 -20.51
C LYS A 26 -10.47 -11.22 -21.57
N THR A 27 -10.42 -9.95 -21.18
CA THR A 27 -10.06 -8.82 -22.02
C THR A 27 -9.29 -7.84 -21.17
N ILE A 28 -8.05 -7.53 -21.55
CA ILE A 28 -7.25 -6.49 -20.88
C ILE A 28 -7.72 -5.16 -21.47
N GLU A 29 -8.74 -4.54 -20.90
CA GLU A 29 -9.22 -3.24 -21.36
C GLU A 29 -8.36 -2.09 -20.82
N ASN A 30 -7.82 -2.25 -19.59
CA ASN A 30 -6.94 -1.25 -18.96
C ASN A 30 -6.15 -1.85 -17.79
N ASP A 31 -5.09 -1.18 -17.38
CA ASP A 31 -4.27 -1.58 -16.22
C ASP A 31 -5.06 -1.54 -14.90
N GLU A 32 -6.10 -0.73 -14.81
CA GLU A 32 -6.92 -0.61 -13.61
C GLU A 32 -7.72 -1.88 -13.33
N ALA A 33 -8.27 -2.53 -14.36
CA ALA A 33 -8.96 -3.81 -14.22
C ALA A 33 -8.01 -4.91 -13.70
N PHE A 34 -6.75 -4.88 -14.12
CA PHE A 34 -5.75 -5.82 -13.61
C PHE A 34 -5.39 -5.54 -12.14
N LEU A 35 -5.32 -4.27 -11.73
CA LEU A 35 -5.13 -3.89 -10.32
C LEU A 35 -6.28 -4.37 -9.44
N ASP A 36 -7.53 -4.26 -9.94
CA ASP A 36 -8.70 -4.78 -9.24
C ASP A 36 -8.66 -6.31 -9.12
N LEU A 37 -8.23 -7.00 -10.16
CA LEU A 37 -8.01 -8.46 -10.11
C LEU A 37 -6.95 -8.83 -9.07
N CYS A 38 -5.84 -8.11 -9.01
CA CYS A 38 -4.78 -8.32 -8.01
C CYS A 38 -5.33 -8.16 -6.59
N GLN A 39 -6.04 -7.07 -6.33
CA GLN A 39 -6.65 -6.81 -5.04
C GLN A 39 -7.69 -7.87 -4.66
N PHE A 40 -8.53 -8.29 -5.61
CA PHE A 40 -9.52 -9.35 -5.40
C PHE A 40 -8.84 -10.70 -5.11
N ALA A 41 -7.78 -11.04 -5.84
CA ALA A 41 -7.01 -12.26 -5.62
C ALA A 41 -6.42 -12.31 -4.21
N GLU A 42 -5.85 -11.21 -3.74
CA GLU A 42 -5.21 -11.11 -2.42
C GLU A 42 -6.24 -11.06 -1.28
N THR A 43 -7.28 -10.24 -1.41
CA THR A 43 -8.20 -9.98 -0.29
C THR A 43 -9.31 -11.01 -0.17
N VAL A 44 -9.72 -11.64 -1.27
CA VAL A 44 -10.85 -12.56 -1.29
C VAL A 44 -10.39 -14.00 -1.57
N ILE A 45 -9.73 -14.24 -2.72
CA ILE A 45 -9.46 -15.61 -3.16
C ILE A 45 -8.43 -16.26 -2.24
N LYS A 46 -7.28 -15.61 -2.03
CA LYS A 46 -6.23 -16.10 -1.14
C LYS A 46 -6.79 -16.43 0.25
N ARG A 47 -7.52 -15.50 0.85
CA ARG A 47 -8.08 -15.68 2.20
C ARG A 47 -9.10 -16.81 2.28
N ARG A 48 -9.92 -17.01 1.23
CA ARG A 48 -10.87 -18.12 1.20
C ARG A 48 -10.19 -19.47 1.08
N ILE A 49 -9.12 -19.56 0.31
CA ILE A 49 -8.35 -20.80 0.18
C ILE A 49 -7.61 -21.10 1.50
N GLU A 50 -7.01 -20.11 2.15
CA GLU A 50 -6.34 -20.24 3.45
C GLU A 50 -7.29 -20.64 4.60
N GLN A 51 -8.60 -20.44 4.44
CA GLN A 51 -9.60 -20.88 5.43
C GLN A 51 -9.91 -22.40 5.36
N LEU A 52 -9.45 -23.09 4.31
CA LEU A 52 -9.63 -24.53 4.20
C LEU A 52 -8.68 -25.25 5.15
N PRO A 53 -9.16 -26.20 5.95
CA PRO A 53 -8.34 -26.85 6.99
C PRO A 53 -7.17 -27.67 6.42
N GLU A 54 -7.24 -28.05 5.15
CA GLU A 54 -6.21 -28.81 4.43
C GLU A 54 -5.12 -27.92 3.83
N VAL A 55 -5.31 -26.59 3.83
CA VAL A 55 -4.36 -25.63 3.23
C VAL A 55 -3.52 -25.01 4.32
N ALA A 56 -2.21 -25.20 4.25
CA ALA A 56 -1.26 -24.63 5.20
C ALA A 56 -0.89 -23.19 4.87
N MET A 57 -0.73 -22.90 3.57
CA MET A 57 -0.29 -21.60 3.08
C MET A 57 -0.70 -21.42 1.62
N VAL A 58 -0.92 -20.18 1.21
CA VAL A 58 -1.13 -19.80 -0.19
C VAL A 58 -0.13 -18.71 -0.56
N ASP A 59 0.78 -19.04 -1.46
CA ASP A 59 1.67 -18.05 -2.05
C ASP A 59 1.01 -17.40 -3.25
N ILE A 60 1.20 -16.09 -3.39
CA ILE A 60 0.63 -15.33 -4.50
C ILE A 60 1.75 -14.58 -5.24
N THR A 61 1.78 -14.71 -6.56
CA THR A 61 2.75 -14.07 -7.44
C THR A 61 2.06 -13.36 -8.60
N GLY A 62 2.77 -12.42 -9.22
CA GLY A 62 2.22 -11.62 -10.32
C GLY A 62 1.24 -10.53 -9.85
N ILE A 63 1.24 -10.20 -8.57
CA ILE A 63 0.45 -9.09 -8.04
C ILE A 63 1.11 -7.77 -8.40
N LEU A 64 0.27 -6.82 -8.76
CA LEU A 64 0.61 -5.42 -8.89
C LEU A 64 -0.14 -4.62 -7.82
N GLY A 65 0.60 -4.00 -6.92
CA GLY A 65 0.04 -3.14 -5.88
C GLY A 65 -0.33 -1.75 -6.39
N ARG A 66 -1.07 -1.03 -5.59
CA ARG A 66 -1.33 0.40 -5.78
C ARG A 66 -0.47 1.20 -4.81
N GLN A 67 0.16 2.26 -5.30
CA GLN A 67 0.91 3.21 -4.48
C GLN A 67 0.40 4.62 -4.66
N LEU A 68 0.49 5.42 -3.61
CA LEU A 68 0.29 6.86 -3.69
C LEU A 68 1.58 7.52 -4.16
N GLN A 69 1.54 8.12 -5.34
CA GLN A 69 2.64 8.89 -5.88
C GLN A 69 2.40 10.38 -5.62
N ILE A 70 3.38 11.03 -5.01
CA ILE A 70 3.38 12.46 -4.76
C ILE A 70 4.47 13.07 -5.65
N VAL A 71 4.07 13.89 -6.60
CA VAL A 71 4.98 14.58 -7.50
C VAL A 71 4.98 16.07 -7.15
N PRO A 72 6.02 16.55 -6.44
CA PRO A 72 6.12 17.96 -6.06
C PRO A 72 6.41 18.85 -7.27
N ASP A 73 5.83 20.04 -7.28
CA ASP A 73 6.21 21.11 -8.22
C ASP A 73 7.35 21.93 -7.59
N MET A 74 8.55 21.75 -8.13
CA MET A 74 9.76 22.41 -7.60
C MET A 74 9.66 23.93 -7.60
N LYS A 75 8.95 24.52 -8.58
CA LYS A 75 8.78 25.98 -8.65
C LYS A 75 7.88 26.49 -7.52
N LEU A 76 6.80 25.76 -7.22
CA LEU A 76 5.90 26.12 -6.14
C LEU A 76 6.57 25.92 -4.78
N LEU A 77 7.37 24.87 -4.62
CA LEU A 77 8.17 24.66 -3.40
C LEU A 77 9.15 25.80 -3.16
N ASP A 78 9.91 26.19 -4.20
CA ASP A 78 10.87 27.30 -4.12
C ASP A 78 10.18 28.62 -3.77
N MET A 79 9.03 28.92 -4.39
CA MET A 79 8.24 30.12 -4.09
C MET A 79 7.68 30.14 -2.66
N ALA A 80 7.41 28.98 -2.09
CA ALA A 80 6.91 28.81 -0.73
C ALA A 80 8.01 28.70 0.33
N ASP A 81 9.28 28.65 -0.10
CA ASP A 81 10.46 28.37 0.76
C ASP A 81 10.32 27.02 1.51
N ILE A 82 9.73 26.03 0.84
CA ILE A 82 9.51 24.68 1.36
C ILE A 82 10.48 23.72 0.69
N THR A 83 11.18 22.94 1.50
CA THR A 83 12.11 21.91 1.00
C THR A 83 11.42 20.55 0.86
N LEU A 84 12.02 19.65 0.08
CA LEU A 84 11.54 18.25 0.03
C LEU A 84 11.54 17.59 1.41
N ASN A 85 12.48 17.95 2.25
CA ASN A 85 12.60 17.43 3.62
C ASN A 85 11.44 17.92 4.52
N ASP A 86 10.95 19.14 4.31
CA ASP A 86 9.76 19.65 5.00
C ASP A 86 8.51 18.85 4.57
N LEU A 87 8.40 18.52 3.27
CA LEU A 87 7.32 17.72 2.72
C LEU A 87 7.34 16.29 3.30
N GLU A 88 8.51 15.63 3.30
CA GLU A 88 8.70 14.29 3.85
C GLU A 88 8.38 14.25 5.35
N SER A 89 8.84 15.27 6.09
CA SER A 89 8.57 15.39 7.52
C SER A 89 7.08 15.55 7.80
N ALA A 90 6.37 16.35 7.00
CA ALA A 90 4.93 16.53 7.14
C ALA A 90 4.16 15.23 6.83
N LEU A 91 4.55 14.49 5.79
CA LEU A 91 3.96 13.20 5.46
C LEU A 91 4.18 12.18 6.57
N SER A 92 5.41 12.07 7.07
CA SER A 92 5.77 11.14 8.14
C SER A 92 5.04 11.48 9.45
N ALA A 93 4.89 12.76 9.78
CA ALA A 93 4.19 13.20 10.98
C ALA A 93 2.67 12.91 10.93
N ASN A 94 2.09 12.84 9.73
CA ASN A 94 0.66 12.55 9.54
C ASN A 94 0.35 11.08 9.22
N ASN A 95 1.36 10.24 9.01
CA ASN A 95 1.19 8.81 8.77
C ASN A 95 1.58 8.01 10.02
N ILE A 96 0.94 8.30 11.14
CA ILE A 96 1.22 7.66 12.41
C ILE A 96 0.00 6.87 12.85
N GLU A 97 0.22 5.66 13.32
CA GLU A 97 -0.74 4.89 14.10
C GLU A 97 -0.34 5.01 15.59
N PRO A 98 -0.68 6.12 16.26
CA PRO A 98 -0.48 6.23 17.68
C PRO A 98 -1.41 5.21 18.35
N GLY A 99 -0.85 4.29 19.12
CA GLY A 99 -1.62 3.26 19.82
C GLY A 99 -2.85 3.80 20.57
N SER A 100 -3.58 2.94 21.24
CA SER A 100 -4.72 3.33 22.06
C SER A 100 -4.25 4.19 23.24
N MET A 101 -4.84 5.37 23.43
CA MET A 101 -4.69 6.17 24.63
C MET A 101 -5.91 5.94 25.52
N THR A 102 -5.65 5.62 26.77
CA THR A 102 -6.70 5.51 27.78
C THR A 102 -6.88 6.84 28.50
N VAL A 103 -8.07 7.42 28.41
CA VAL A 103 -8.44 8.64 29.13
C VAL A 103 -9.38 8.26 30.26
N ARG A 104 -9.05 8.67 31.48
CA ARG A 104 -9.85 8.43 32.66
C ARG A 104 -10.58 9.71 33.09
N ASP A 105 -11.89 9.62 33.12
CA ASP A 105 -12.75 10.69 33.63
C ASP A 105 -13.60 10.15 34.78
N GLY A 106 -13.17 10.44 35.99
CA GLY A 106 -13.79 9.95 37.24
C GLY A 106 -13.73 8.43 37.34
N TYR A 107 -14.89 7.77 37.34
CA TYR A 107 -15.04 6.31 37.39
C TYR A 107 -15.04 5.63 36.01
N TYR A 108 -15.04 6.42 34.91
CA TYR A 108 -15.10 5.89 33.56
C TYR A 108 -13.73 5.92 32.91
N GLU A 109 -13.41 4.85 32.21
CA GLU A 109 -12.18 4.69 31.43
C GLU A 109 -12.54 4.54 29.96
N TYR A 110 -12.08 5.48 29.12
CA TYR A 110 -12.34 5.51 27.70
C TYR A 110 -11.08 5.13 26.94
N ASN A 111 -11.15 4.09 26.14
CA ASN A 111 -10.09 3.76 25.19
C ASN A 111 -10.31 4.54 23.90
N ILE A 112 -9.51 5.58 23.69
CA ILE A 112 -9.56 6.37 22.47
C ILE A 112 -8.50 5.82 21.51
N LYS A 113 -8.93 5.32 20.36
CA LYS A 113 -8.06 4.87 19.30
C LYS A 113 -7.94 5.99 18.26
N PHE A 114 -6.77 6.57 18.13
CA PHE A 114 -6.45 7.51 17.06
C PHE A 114 -5.85 6.71 15.90
N SER A 115 -6.30 6.96 14.69
CA SER A 115 -5.68 6.45 13.47
C SER A 115 -5.64 7.59 12.46
N THR A 116 -4.43 8.02 12.15
CA THR A 116 -4.16 9.05 11.13
C THR A 116 -3.48 8.45 9.92
N LEU A 117 -3.77 7.17 9.61
CA LEU A 117 -3.21 6.51 8.44
C LEU A 117 -3.72 7.17 7.16
N LEU A 118 -2.80 7.58 6.34
CA LEU A 118 -3.07 8.11 4.99
C LEU A 118 -3.45 6.95 4.07
N ARG A 119 -4.72 6.88 3.69
CA ARG A 119 -5.25 5.79 2.88
C ARG A 119 -5.71 6.22 1.50
N THR A 120 -6.10 7.47 1.38
CA THR A 120 -6.63 8.02 0.14
C THR A 120 -5.77 9.17 -0.37
N PRO A 121 -5.80 9.47 -1.67
CA PRO A 121 -5.14 10.67 -2.21
C PRO A 121 -5.63 11.96 -1.54
N GLU A 122 -6.91 12.01 -1.18
CA GLU A 122 -7.54 13.15 -0.52
C GLU A 122 -6.95 13.38 0.89
N ASP A 123 -6.66 12.31 1.63
CA ASP A 123 -6.02 12.41 2.95
C ASP A 123 -4.67 13.10 2.83
N VAL A 124 -3.88 12.71 1.83
CA VAL A 124 -2.55 13.28 1.56
C VAL A 124 -2.67 14.73 1.07
N GLN A 125 -3.59 15.01 0.15
CA GLN A 125 -3.80 16.35 -0.42
C GLN A 125 -4.16 17.39 0.64
N ASN A 126 -4.86 16.97 1.69
CA ASN A 126 -5.35 17.84 2.78
C ASN A 126 -4.35 18.01 3.92
N ILE A 127 -3.17 17.42 3.87
CA ILE A 127 -2.12 17.66 4.86
C ILE A 127 -1.63 19.10 4.78
N TYR A 128 -1.47 19.71 5.95
CA TYR A 128 -0.99 21.07 6.10
C TYR A 128 0.51 21.08 6.41
N ILE A 129 1.22 21.97 5.71
CA ILE A 129 2.63 22.28 5.98
C ILE A 129 2.70 23.73 6.46
N ARG A 130 3.29 23.93 7.63
CA ARG A 130 3.51 25.27 8.18
C ARG A 130 4.95 25.68 7.96
N LYS A 131 5.14 26.83 7.29
CA LYS A 131 6.47 27.44 7.07
C LYS A 131 6.36 28.96 7.14
N ASN A 132 7.26 29.60 7.90
CA ASN A 132 7.33 31.07 8.01
C ASN A 132 5.96 31.74 8.26
N ASP A 133 5.19 31.23 9.25
CA ASP A 133 3.82 31.67 9.59
C ASP A 133 2.77 31.55 8.45
N ARG A 134 3.12 30.89 7.37
CA ARG A 134 2.18 30.54 6.30
C ARG A 134 1.82 29.06 6.40
N ILE A 135 0.60 28.75 5.97
CA ILE A 135 0.06 27.38 5.94
C ILE A 135 -0.22 27.05 4.48
N PHE A 136 0.33 25.94 4.03
CA PHE A 136 0.13 25.40 2.69
C PHE A 136 -0.50 24.00 2.81
N GLN A 137 -1.29 23.61 1.81
CA GLN A 137 -1.74 22.23 1.66
C GLN A 137 -0.86 21.50 0.64
N ILE A 138 -0.70 20.18 0.79
CA ILE A 138 0.10 19.39 -0.17
C ILE A 138 -0.46 19.53 -1.59
N LYS A 139 -1.79 19.60 -1.76
CA LYS A 139 -2.40 19.80 -3.08
C LYS A 139 -1.97 21.10 -3.79
N ASP A 140 -1.55 22.11 -3.02
CA ASP A 140 -1.08 23.39 -3.57
C ASP A 140 0.38 23.33 -4.01
N LEU A 141 1.13 22.31 -3.60
CA LEU A 141 2.58 22.17 -3.78
C LEU A 141 2.95 20.92 -4.60
N ALA A 142 2.07 19.93 -4.65
CA ALA A 142 2.35 18.63 -5.25
C ALA A 142 1.08 18.02 -5.87
N LYS A 143 1.29 17.25 -6.93
CA LYS A 143 0.24 16.40 -7.52
C LYS A 143 0.27 15.04 -6.84
N VAL A 144 -0.88 14.61 -6.31
CA VAL A 144 -1.06 13.31 -5.68
C VAL A 144 -1.93 12.45 -6.59
N ALA A 145 -1.46 11.25 -6.90
CA ALA A 145 -2.19 10.28 -7.71
C ALA A 145 -1.96 8.85 -7.19
N VAL A 146 -2.94 7.99 -7.40
CA VAL A 146 -2.75 6.54 -7.24
C VAL A 146 -2.18 6.02 -8.54
N VAL A 147 -1.06 5.31 -8.45
CA VAL A 147 -0.41 4.68 -9.60
C VAL A 147 -0.10 3.23 -9.28
N PRO A 148 0.05 2.37 -10.30
CA PRO A 148 0.56 1.02 -10.08
C PRO A 148 1.95 1.07 -9.45
N GLU A 149 2.24 0.15 -8.55
CA GLU A 149 3.61 -0.08 -8.10
C GLU A 149 4.50 -0.53 -9.26
N LYS A 150 5.80 -0.33 -9.09
CA LYS A 150 6.76 -0.82 -10.06
C LYS A 150 6.72 -2.35 -10.08
N GLU A 151 6.51 -2.92 -11.26
CA GLU A 151 6.56 -4.38 -11.42
C GLU A 151 7.91 -4.94 -10.97
N THR A 152 7.87 -5.86 -10.00
CA THR A 152 9.04 -6.61 -9.53
C THR A 152 9.11 -8.00 -10.13
N GLY A 153 8.00 -8.49 -10.68
CA GLY A 153 7.88 -9.80 -11.31
C GLY A 153 6.67 -9.87 -12.23
N LEU A 154 6.75 -10.67 -13.26
CA LEU A 154 5.69 -10.90 -14.23
C LEU A 154 5.25 -12.36 -14.16
N SER A 155 3.97 -12.62 -13.95
CA SER A 155 3.36 -13.94 -14.10
C SER A 155 2.53 -13.98 -15.38
N LEU A 156 2.74 -14.98 -16.20
CA LEU A 156 2.02 -15.17 -17.44
C LEU A 156 1.35 -16.55 -17.46
N ALA A 157 0.10 -16.59 -17.88
CA ALA A 157 -0.64 -17.82 -18.19
C ALA A 157 -1.12 -17.74 -19.63
N ASN A 158 -0.70 -18.69 -20.46
CA ASN A 158 -1.02 -18.73 -21.90
C ASN A 158 -0.65 -17.44 -22.66
N GLY A 159 0.41 -16.74 -22.21
CA GLY A 159 0.86 -15.49 -22.82
C GLY A 159 0.14 -14.23 -22.33
N GLU A 160 -0.85 -14.37 -21.46
CA GLU A 160 -1.57 -13.25 -20.83
C GLU A 160 -1.09 -12.99 -19.40
N ARG A 161 -1.17 -11.74 -18.96
CA ARG A 161 -0.84 -11.40 -17.56
C ARG A 161 -1.78 -12.15 -16.62
N ALA A 162 -1.20 -12.77 -15.61
CA ALA A 162 -1.93 -13.57 -14.65
C ALA A 162 -1.49 -13.27 -13.20
N VAL A 163 -2.42 -13.43 -12.29
CA VAL A 163 -2.13 -13.58 -10.86
C VAL A 163 -2.12 -15.07 -10.56
N THR A 164 -1.02 -15.59 -10.04
CA THR A 164 -0.86 -17.01 -9.74
C THR A 164 -0.87 -17.24 -8.25
N LEU A 165 -1.77 -18.12 -7.79
CA LEU A 165 -1.82 -18.61 -6.42
C LEU A 165 -1.29 -20.04 -6.41
N ALA A 166 -0.26 -20.30 -5.62
CA ALA A 166 0.32 -21.61 -5.36
C ALA A 166 -0.18 -22.11 -4.00
N VAL A 167 -0.80 -23.29 -3.99
CA VAL A 167 -1.49 -23.87 -2.82
C VAL A 167 -0.84 -25.17 -2.43
#